data_56b44576024db854fdf53bfdc3b758a8
#
_entry.id   56b44576024db854fdf53bfdc3b758a8
#
_cell.length_a   1.000
_cell.length_b   1.000
_cell.length_c   1.000
_cell.angle_alpha   90.00
_cell.angle_beta   90.00
_cell.angle_gamma   90.00
#
_symmetry.space_group_name_H-M   'P 1'
#
loop_
_entity.id
_entity.type
_entity.pdbx_description
1 polymer ?
#
loop_
_entity_poly.entity_id
_entity_poly.type
_entity_poly.pdbx_seq_one_letter_code
_entity_poly.pdbx_strand_id
1 'polypeptide(L)'
;MKSLIKSQYSYLFVSYIPKDLSNHFGGKIKFRVSLKSVIFSESQRLSHSLRIVMERIYDEIRRDMKSTLTIEDVKDILRKEIKRSQTHSNYFSYLGVHRRNDTSVGEGIRTLQYEEDKLNNRNKSDYDSEVKKILLREGFKIEKDNLYFKRLFRQLKENLIEVKYRTIKWKRDILLGQKKSEWDLVDDLMEELKDEIVQGVIKSVSSSKVELESPMLSETVQGFLDIRRKMNVVEKTISEYGYYLNEMLEIIEDKPIQEITHQDGRHYVDVLSQLPTNREKHKKFRGKSIQEVLKMKGIVPQKSQNVNKKLGRTSTFWRWVGQQYPDFVKDEIFKGKQIPTSIKGNKKEERSPFTLDEISKIFDPHTYLFFTVQMKLGGKETEYHYHSVRKFHLPYYWIPLIGLFTGMRINEICQLRIDDVYKDGKHYVFNIIESEDTKLKTNSSERIIPVHPILIKLGFHDYVKTLKELGKGRIFWELSKKRDGYSSKVSDWFNGKYLKSIGVHVPRKKVFHSFRHTMSGLLQKNGVRKEVLEGFLGHSHRSMSLDRYGDRFSTEVLWKEVIKRISFEGVKWEDLKIDWRQRIHPLLSSELIDDSENSNQDFDEPPFPEGF
;
A
#
# COMPACT_ATOMS: atom_id res chain seq x y z
N MET A 1 -11.79 29.48 1.71
CA MET A 1 -12.61 29.91 0.55
C MET A 1 -13.20 28.70 -0.13
N LYS A 2 -14.50 28.74 -0.51
CA LYS A 2 -15.16 27.58 -1.14
C LYS A 2 -14.60 27.36 -2.55
N SER A 3 -13.81 26.30 -2.74
CA SER A 3 -13.26 25.92 -4.05
C SER A 3 -14.24 25.10 -4.92
N LEU A 4 -15.44 24.82 -4.41
CA LEU A 4 -16.46 24.02 -5.07
C LEU A 4 -17.76 24.83 -5.13
N ILE A 5 -18.31 25.01 -6.31
CA ILE A 5 -19.56 25.75 -6.55
C ILE A 5 -20.53 24.81 -7.28
N LYS A 6 -21.77 24.72 -6.83
CA LYS A 6 -22.83 23.99 -7.51
C LYS A 6 -23.33 24.82 -8.70
N SER A 7 -23.35 24.24 -9.88
CA SER A 7 -23.97 24.76 -11.10
C SER A 7 -25.28 23.98 -11.38
N GLN A 8 -26.04 24.43 -12.36
CA GLN A 8 -27.32 23.81 -12.72
C GLN A 8 -27.17 22.33 -13.12
N TYR A 9 -26.07 21.94 -13.77
CA TYR A 9 -25.85 20.60 -14.32
C TYR A 9 -24.64 19.86 -13.74
N SER A 10 -23.83 20.51 -12.88
CA SER A 10 -22.63 19.88 -12.32
C SER A 10 -22.03 20.74 -11.21
N TYR A 11 -20.99 20.22 -10.55
CA TYR A 11 -20.14 21.02 -9.68
C TYR A 11 -18.98 21.64 -10.48
N LEU A 12 -18.59 22.85 -10.09
CA LEU A 12 -17.47 23.59 -10.65
C LEU A 12 -16.37 23.71 -9.60
N PHE A 13 -15.16 23.34 -9.97
CA PHE A 13 -13.96 23.68 -9.22
C PHE A 13 -13.54 25.12 -9.57
N VAL A 14 -13.27 25.93 -8.54
CA VAL A 14 -12.79 27.30 -8.68
C VAL A 14 -11.46 27.44 -7.97
N SER A 15 -10.42 27.83 -8.71
CA SER A 15 -9.12 28.21 -8.17
C SER A 15 -8.86 29.68 -8.36
N TYR A 16 -8.43 30.34 -7.29
CA TYR A 16 -7.97 31.74 -7.35
C TYR A 16 -6.47 31.73 -7.67
N ILE A 17 -6.08 32.51 -8.66
CA ILE A 17 -4.70 32.64 -9.08
C ILE A 17 -4.02 33.59 -8.10
N PRO A 18 -2.86 33.21 -7.50
CA PRO A 18 -2.07 34.10 -6.66
C PRO A 18 -1.69 35.39 -7.42
N LYS A 19 -1.69 36.52 -6.72
CA LYS A 19 -1.43 37.84 -7.34
C LYS A 19 -0.07 37.91 -8.03
N ASP A 20 0.95 37.28 -7.47
CA ASP A 20 2.31 37.14 -7.99
C ASP A 20 2.38 36.40 -9.33
N LEU A 21 1.41 35.49 -9.59
CA LEU A 21 1.34 34.67 -10.80
C LEU A 21 0.31 35.19 -11.83
N SER A 22 -0.45 36.20 -11.51
CA SER A 22 -1.54 36.69 -12.37
C SER A 22 -1.08 37.00 -13.80
N ASN A 23 0.11 37.57 -13.97
CA ASN A 23 0.67 37.89 -15.29
C ASN A 23 0.95 36.64 -16.14
N HIS A 24 1.33 35.53 -15.54
CA HIS A 24 1.55 34.26 -16.23
C HIS A 24 0.24 33.62 -16.74
N PHE A 25 -0.88 34.04 -16.18
CA PHE A 25 -2.22 33.59 -16.56
C PHE A 25 -3.01 34.66 -17.34
N GLY A 26 -2.32 35.59 -17.98
CA GLY A 26 -2.93 36.64 -18.79
C GLY A 26 -3.83 37.62 -18.01
N GLY A 27 -3.43 37.95 -16.77
CA GLY A 27 -4.16 38.88 -15.90
C GLY A 27 -5.42 38.31 -15.26
N LYS A 28 -5.68 36.99 -15.40
CA LYS A 28 -6.87 36.34 -14.80
C LYS A 28 -6.72 36.24 -13.30
N ILE A 29 -7.82 36.51 -12.58
CA ILE A 29 -7.86 36.40 -11.10
C ILE A 29 -8.27 35.01 -10.64
N LYS A 30 -9.04 34.29 -11.46
CA LYS A 30 -9.54 32.94 -11.15
C LYS A 30 -9.84 32.18 -12.42
N PHE A 31 -9.81 30.85 -12.33
CA PHE A 31 -10.34 29.96 -13.36
C PHE A 31 -11.37 28.99 -12.78
N ARG A 32 -12.21 28.46 -13.66
CA ARG A 32 -13.27 27.51 -13.31
C ARG A 32 -13.17 26.29 -14.20
N VAL A 33 -13.33 25.11 -13.60
CA VAL A 33 -13.34 23.82 -14.30
C VAL A 33 -14.60 23.07 -13.92
N SER A 34 -15.39 22.63 -14.90
CA SER A 34 -16.51 21.74 -14.64
C SER A 34 -16.00 20.36 -14.26
N LEU A 35 -16.47 19.85 -13.13
CA LEU A 35 -16.12 18.50 -12.67
C LEU A 35 -16.96 17.41 -13.35
N LYS A 36 -17.97 17.81 -14.14
CA LYS A 36 -18.90 16.94 -14.87
C LYS A 36 -19.55 15.87 -13.98
N SER A 37 -19.62 16.11 -12.67
CA SER A 37 -20.27 15.27 -11.69
C SER A 37 -21.37 16.03 -10.98
N VAL A 38 -22.49 15.36 -10.71
CA VAL A 38 -23.63 15.86 -9.92
C VAL A 38 -23.57 15.36 -8.49
N ILE A 39 -22.66 14.43 -8.18
CA ILE A 39 -22.49 13.82 -6.87
C ILE A 39 -21.54 14.68 -6.02
N PHE A 40 -22.03 15.18 -4.88
CA PHE A 40 -21.25 16.10 -4.04
C PHE A 40 -19.95 15.49 -3.51
N SER A 41 -19.98 14.25 -3.00
CA SER A 41 -18.81 13.59 -2.42
C SER A 41 -17.71 13.32 -3.46
N GLU A 42 -18.08 12.97 -4.68
CA GLU A 42 -17.16 12.79 -5.79
C GLU A 42 -16.55 14.14 -6.23
N SER A 43 -17.40 15.16 -6.37
CA SER A 43 -16.97 16.51 -6.72
C SER A 43 -16.04 17.12 -5.66
N GLN A 44 -16.25 16.80 -4.39
CA GLN A 44 -15.39 17.22 -3.30
C GLN A 44 -13.99 16.58 -3.39
N ARG A 45 -13.93 15.27 -3.68
CA ARG A 45 -12.64 14.57 -3.91
C ARG A 45 -11.89 15.12 -5.11
N LEU A 46 -12.57 15.29 -6.25
CA LEU A 46 -11.98 15.88 -7.46
C LEU A 46 -11.50 17.30 -7.22
N SER A 47 -12.26 18.12 -6.50
CA SER A 47 -11.88 19.48 -6.12
C SER A 47 -10.63 19.51 -5.25
N HIS A 48 -10.49 18.56 -4.30
CA HIS A 48 -9.31 18.46 -3.46
C HIS A 48 -8.07 18.06 -4.27
N SER A 49 -8.19 17.06 -5.13
CA SER A 49 -7.10 16.64 -6.02
C SER A 49 -6.66 17.74 -6.97
N LEU A 50 -7.61 18.49 -7.54
CA LEU A 50 -7.30 19.64 -8.41
C LEU A 50 -6.63 20.78 -7.65
N ARG A 51 -6.96 21.00 -6.38
CA ARG A 51 -6.27 22.00 -5.54
C ARG A 51 -4.80 21.65 -5.37
N ILE A 52 -4.48 20.42 -5.02
CA ILE A 52 -3.09 19.95 -4.87
C ILE A 52 -2.31 20.14 -6.18
N VAL A 53 -2.94 19.79 -7.31
CA VAL A 53 -2.33 19.98 -8.63
C VAL A 53 -2.08 21.46 -8.90
N MET A 54 -3.04 22.34 -8.57
CA MET A 54 -2.89 23.78 -8.79
C MET A 54 -1.82 24.42 -7.92
N GLU A 55 -1.72 24.01 -6.64
CA GLU A 55 -0.65 24.49 -5.75
C GLU A 55 0.73 24.09 -6.30
N ARG A 56 0.86 22.82 -6.78
CA ARG A 56 2.10 22.40 -7.46
C ARG A 56 2.42 23.24 -8.71
N ILE A 57 1.42 23.53 -9.54
CA ILE A 57 1.60 24.36 -10.73
C ILE A 57 2.07 25.77 -10.33
N TYR A 58 1.49 26.34 -9.29
CA TYR A 58 1.90 27.66 -8.80
C TYR A 58 3.34 27.64 -8.27
N ASP A 59 3.73 26.60 -7.55
CA ASP A 59 5.10 26.44 -7.05
C ASP A 59 6.11 26.16 -8.17
N GLU A 60 5.71 25.41 -9.21
CA GLU A 60 6.54 25.15 -10.39
C GLU A 60 6.77 26.41 -11.23
N ILE A 61 5.74 27.26 -11.37
CA ILE A 61 5.88 28.55 -12.07
C ILE A 61 6.76 29.54 -11.28
N ARG A 62 6.73 29.46 -9.94
CA ARG A 62 7.61 30.25 -9.07
C ARG A 62 9.08 29.82 -9.14
N ARG A 63 9.33 28.53 -9.40
CA ARG A 63 10.68 28.06 -9.76
C ARG A 63 10.92 28.42 -11.21
N ASP A 64 11.92 29.22 -11.48
CA ASP A 64 12.27 29.69 -12.82
C ASP A 64 12.06 28.65 -13.92
N MET A 65 11.47 29.07 -15.05
CA MET A 65 11.30 28.20 -16.21
C MET A 65 12.65 27.66 -16.64
N LYS A 66 12.78 26.33 -16.67
CA LYS A 66 14.01 25.65 -17.09
C LYS A 66 14.39 26.03 -18.51
N SER A 67 15.59 26.53 -18.69
CA SER A 67 16.16 26.87 -20.02
C SER A 67 16.72 25.66 -20.76
N THR A 68 17.05 24.58 -20.05
CA THR A 68 17.63 23.37 -20.63
C THR A 68 16.70 22.18 -20.48
N LEU A 69 16.37 21.52 -21.61
CA LEU A 69 15.65 20.27 -21.65
C LEU A 69 16.64 19.12 -21.51
N THR A 70 16.41 18.17 -20.60
CA THR A 70 17.24 16.98 -20.41
C THR A 70 16.49 15.72 -20.87
N ILE A 71 17.23 14.59 -21.01
CA ILE A 71 16.62 13.29 -21.34
C ILE A 71 15.64 12.85 -20.24
N GLU A 72 15.97 13.11 -18.98
CA GLU A 72 15.10 12.78 -17.85
C GLU A 72 13.80 13.60 -17.87
N ASP A 73 13.89 14.86 -18.23
CA ASP A 73 12.69 15.71 -18.43
C ASP A 73 11.80 15.17 -19.56
N VAL A 74 12.39 14.67 -20.65
CA VAL A 74 11.64 14.00 -21.75
C VAL A 74 10.91 12.77 -21.24
N LYS A 75 11.58 11.92 -20.45
CA LYS A 75 10.96 10.74 -19.85
C LYS A 75 9.81 11.09 -18.91
N ASP A 76 9.99 12.10 -18.07
CA ASP A 76 8.95 12.55 -17.13
C ASP A 76 7.74 13.15 -17.85
N ILE A 77 7.97 13.90 -18.91
CA ILE A 77 6.91 14.41 -19.78
C ILE A 77 6.11 13.27 -20.39
N LEU A 78 6.78 12.25 -20.93
CA LEU A 78 6.12 11.09 -21.52
C LEU A 78 5.33 10.27 -20.47
N ARG A 79 5.87 10.07 -19.27
CA ARG A 79 5.15 9.44 -18.15
C ARG A 79 3.87 10.21 -17.79
N LYS A 80 3.95 11.52 -17.76
CA LYS A 80 2.78 12.38 -17.47
C LYS A 80 1.74 12.30 -18.60
N GLU A 81 2.15 12.26 -19.86
CA GLU A 81 1.23 12.13 -21.00
C GLU A 81 0.57 10.74 -21.04
N ILE A 82 1.31 9.66 -20.74
CA ILE A 82 0.76 8.32 -20.61
C ILE A 82 -0.33 8.30 -19.53
N LYS A 83 -0.05 8.84 -18.34
CA LYS A 83 -1.04 8.94 -17.25
C LYS A 83 -2.27 9.76 -17.65
N ARG A 84 -2.09 10.87 -18.37
CA ARG A 84 -3.22 11.69 -18.87
C ARG A 84 -4.05 10.93 -19.89
N SER A 85 -3.42 10.20 -20.78
CA SER A 85 -4.10 9.33 -21.74
C SER A 85 -4.92 8.25 -21.06
N GLN A 86 -4.41 7.67 -19.97
CA GLN A 86 -5.12 6.69 -19.14
C GLN A 86 -6.32 7.30 -18.40
N THR A 87 -6.16 8.49 -17.81
CA THR A 87 -7.26 9.20 -17.15
C THR A 87 -8.38 9.51 -18.15
N HIS A 88 -8.04 9.84 -19.39
CA HIS A 88 -9.01 10.04 -20.46
C HIS A 88 -9.65 8.73 -20.94
N SER A 89 -8.92 7.62 -20.89
CA SER A 89 -9.42 6.26 -21.18
C SER A 89 -10.40 5.78 -20.10
N ASN A 90 -10.11 6.04 -18.83
CA ASN A 90 -11.02 5.74 -17.72
C ASN A 90 -12.33 6.52 -17.85
N TYR A 91 -12.28 7.73 -18.38
CA TYR A 91 -13.48 8.53 -18.70
C TYR A 91 -14.31 7.89 -19.83
N PHE A 92 -13.68 7.33 -20.85
CA PHE A 92 -14.36 6.61 -21.95
C PHE A 92 -15.02 5.31 -21.46
N SER A 93 -14.35 4.59 -20.56
CA SER A 93 -14.90 3.38 -19.91
C SER A 93 -16.09 3.73 -19.00
N TYR A 94 -16.08 4.91 -18.39
CA TYR A 94 -17.16 5.37 -17.50
C TYR A 94 -18.43 5.78 -18.24
N LEU A 95 -18.34 6.24 -19.47
CA LEU A 95 -19.48 6.75 -20.24
C LEU A 95 -20.16 5.74 -21.15
N GLY A 96 -19.51 4.62 -21.52
CA GLY A 96 -20.00 3.79 -22.62
C GLY A 96 -20.11 2.29 -22.37
N VAL A 97 -19.35 1.70 -21.48
CA VAL A 97 -19.14 0.25 -21.43
C VAL A 97 -20.03 -0.48 -20.41
N HIS A 98 -20.80 0.22 -19.61
CA HIS A 98 -21.73 -0.42 -18.64
C HIS A 98 -22.98 -1.06 -19.25
N ARG A 99 -23.19 -0.88 -20.55
CA ARG A 99 -24.21 -1.66 -21.30
C ARG A 99 -23.48 -2.51 -22.32
N ARG A 100 -23.16 -3.73 -21.93
CA ARG A 100 -22.66 -4.80 -22.83
C ARG A 100 -23.72 -5.17 -23.89
N ASN A 101 -23.89 -4.31 -24.87
CA ASN A 101 -24.52 -4.67 -26.12
C ASN A 101 -23.40 -4.69 -27.16
N ASP A 102 -23.34 -5.70 -28.00
CA ASP A 102 -22.35 -5.86 -29.10
C ASP A 102 -22.24 -4.61 -29.98
N THR A 103 -23.27 -3.79 -30.04
CA THR A 103 -23.32 -2.50 -30.74
C THR A 103 -22.35 -1.48 -30.11
N SER A 104 -22.18 -1.41 -28.78
CA SER A 104 -21.31 -0.43 -28.11
C SER A 104 -19.82 -0.75 -28.25
N VAL A 105 -19.48 -2.03 -28.33
CA VAL A 105 -18.11 -2.48 -28.61
C VAL A 105 -17.74 -2.16 -30.06
N GLY A 106 -18.64 -2.39 -30.98
CA GLY A 106 -18.46 -2.06 -32.40
C GLY A 106 -18.27 -0.56 -32.66
N GLU A 107 -19.02 0.31 -31.95
CA GLU A 107 -18.86 1.76 -32.03
C GLU A 107 -17.53 2.21 -31.40
N GLY A 108 -17.12 1.62 -30.28
CA GLY A 108 -15.83 1.86 -29.67
C GLY A 108 -14.67 1.51 -30.59
N ILE A 109 -14.72 0.37 -31.28
CA ILE A 109 -13.71 -0.06 -32.24
C ILE A 109 -13.66 0.90 -33.46
N ARG A 110 -14.80 1.32 -33.98
CA ARG A 110 -14.85 2.29 -35.08
C ARG A 110 -14.24 3.65 -34.69
N THR A 111 -14.52 4.10 -33.50
CA THR A 111 -13.93 5.36 -32.96
C THR A 111 -12.42 5.24 -32.85
N LEU A 112 -11.89 4.13 -32.33
CA LEU A 112 -10.45 3.89 -32.25
C LEU A 112 -9.81 3.75 -33.64
N GLN A 113 -10.50 3.13 -34.60
CA GLN A 113 -10.04 3.08 -35.98
C GLN A 113 -9.94 4.47 -36.61
N TYR A 114 -10.95 5.32 -36.39
CA TYR A 114 -10.91 6.72 -36.83
C TYR A 114 -9.77 7.53 -36.17
N GLU A 115 -9.51 7.30 -34.87
CA GLU A 115 -8.38 7.92 -34.18
C GLU A 115 -7.03 7.45 -34.76
N GLU A 116 -6.90 6.17 -35.09
CA GLU A 116 -5.71 5.59 -35.72
C GLU A 116 -5.50 6.11 -37.14
N ASP A 117 -6.55 6.17 -37.96
CA ASP A 117 -6.50 6.73 -39.32
C ASP A 117 -6.10 8.23 -39.28
N LYS A 118 -6.64 8.96 -38.32
CA LYS A 118 -6.27 10.36 -38.11
C LYS A 118 -4.81 10.51 -37.68
N LEU A 119 -4.29 9.56 -36.90
CA LEU A 119 -2.89 9.52 -36.49
C LEU A 119 -1.97 9.25 -37.68
N ASN A 120 -2.35 8.29 -38.53
CA ASN A 120 -1.61 7.89 -39.73
C ASN A 120 -1.62 8.96 -40.84
N ASN A 121 -2.72 9.70 -40.96
CA ASN A 121 -2.91 10.72 -41.99
C ASN A 121 -2.40 12.11 -41.62
N ARG A 122 -1.99 12.33 -40.35
CA ARG A 122 -1.43 13.61 -39.90
C ARG A 122 0.03 13.77 -40.36
N ASN A 123 0.34 14.93 -40.94
CA ASN A 123 1.73 15.28 -41.24
C ASN A 123 2.54 15.37 -39.95
N LYS A 124 3.78 14.84 -39.97
CA LYS A 124 4.70 14.91 -38.80
C LYS A 124 4.93 16.34 -38.29
N SER A 125 4.74 17.37 -39.11
CA SER A 125 4.82 18.79 -38.73
C SER A 125 3.68 19.25 -37.80
N ASP A 126 2.51 18.61 -37.85
CA ASP A 126 1.36 19.01 -37.03
C ASP A 126 1.58 18.73 -35.55
N TYR A 127 2.45 17.76 -35.24
CA TYR A 127 2.81 17.43 -33.85
C TYR A 127 3.81 18.43 -33.25
N ASP A 128 4.49 19.26 -34.03
CA ASP A 128 5.40 20.29 -33.50
C ASP A 128 4.67 21.30 -32.63
N SER A 129 3.45 21.67 -33.01
CA SER A 129 2.62 22.59 -32.21
C SER A 129 2.17 21.93 -30.90
N GLU A 130 1.90 20.63 -30.91
CA GLU A 130 1.48 19.88 -29.73
C GLU A 130 2.65 19.68 -28.75
N VAL A 131 3.82 19.28 -29.24
CA VAL A 131 5.05 19.16 -28.44
C VAL A 131 5.44 20.51 -27.82
N LYS A 132 5.33 21.62 -28.58
CA LYS A 132 5.56 22.97 -28.05
C LYS A 132 4.61 23.30 -26.90
N LYS A 133 3.31 22.98 -27.04
CA LYS A 133 2.31 23.20 -25.97
C LYS A 133 2.63 22.36 -24.73
N ILE A 134 3.08 21.11 -24.92
CA ILE A 134 3.48 20.24 -23.83
C ILE A 134 4.69 20.80 -23.09
N LEU A 135 5.75 21.19 -23.81
CA LEU A 135 6.97 21.75 -23.23
C LEU A 135 6.69 23.04 -22.46
N LEU A 136 5.90 23.96 -23.04
CA LEU A 136 5.51 25.20 -22.36
C LEU A 136 4.69 24.92 -21.09
N ARG A 137 3.81 23.91 -21.13
CA ARG A 137 3.01 23.52 -19.98
C ARG A 137 3.86 22.91 -18.86
N GLU A 138 4.92 22.18 -19.20
CA GLU A 138 5.86 21.58 -18.24
C GLU A 138 6.99 22.57 -17.83
N GLY A 139 6.90 23.84 -18.24
CA GLY A 139 7.78 24.91 -17.77
C GLY A 139 9.10 25.07 -18.55
N PHE A 140 9.18 24.56 -19.79
CA PHE A 140 10.38 24.69 -20.61
C PHE A 140 10.31 25.87 -21.58
N LYS A 141 11.42 26.61 -21.73
CA LYS A 141 11.62 27.58 -22.80
C LYS A 141 11.94 26.86 -24.11
N ILE A 142 11.36 27.32 -25.21
CA ILE A 142 11.62 26.77 -26.54
C ILE A 142 12.83 27.46 -27.13
N GLU A 143 13.97 26.81 -27.13
CA GLU A 143 15.22 27.32 -27.68
C GLU A 143 15.41 26.82 -29.14
N LYS A 144 15.13 27.69 -30.10
CA LYS A 144 15.18 27.35 -31.52
C LYS A 144 16.59 27.12 -32.05
N ASP A 145 17.61 27.66 -31.43
CA ASP A 145 18.98 27.66 -31.96
C ASP A 145 19.90 26.61 -31.31
N ASN A 146 19.44 25.98 -30.21
CA ASN A 146 20.19 24.95 -29.53
C ASN A 146 20.02 23.59 -30.26
N LEU A 147 21.09 23.04 -30.79
CA LEU A 147 21.09 21.76 -31.53
C LEU A 147 20.68 20.58 -30.65
N TYR A 148 21.07 20.57 -29.37
CA TYR A 148 20.70 19.56 -28.42
C TYR A 148 19.19 19.62 -28.11
N PHE A 149 18.64 20.82 -27.92
CA PHE A 149 17.21 21.03 -27.76
C PHE A 149 16.40 20.57 -28.99
N LYS A 150 16.86 20.90 -30.20
CA LYS A 150 16.23 20.44 -31.46
C LYS A 150 16.18 18.91 -31.55
N ARG A 151 17.22 18.24 -31.09
CA ARG A 151 17.30 16.77 -31.08
C ARG A 151 16.32 16.16 -30.10
N LEU A 152 16.31 16.64 -28.84
CA LEU A 152 15.39 16.17 -27.80
C LEU A 152 13.92 16.51 -28.15
N PHE A 153 13.69 17.65 -28.79
CA PHE A 153 12.37 18.02 -29.29
C PHE A 153 11.87 17.01 -30.34
N ARG A 154 12.73 16.60 -31.28
CA ARG A 154 12.39 15.59 -32.28
C ARG A 154 12.09 14.26 -31.64
N GLN A 155 12.92 13.85 -30.72
CA GLN A 155 12.78 12.61 -29.97
C GLN A 155 11.49 12.57 -29.13
N LEU A 156 11.18 13.65 -28.42
CA LEU A 156 9.91 13.80 -27.70
C LEU A 156 8.70 13.69 -28.63
N LYS A 157 8.80 14.26 -29.83
CA LYS A 157 7.74 14.18 -30.85
C LYS A 157 7.52 12.74 -31.33
N GLU A 158 8.58 12.04 -31.71
CA GLU A 158 8.52 10.66 -32.19
C GLU A 158 7.94 9.73 -31.11
N ASN A 159 8.43 9.83 -29.90
CA ASN A 159 7.94 9.05 -28.77
C ASN A 159 6.49 9.38 -28.38
N LEU A 160 6.06 10.63 -28.52
CA LEU A 160 4.67 11.01 -28.27
C LEU A 160 3.70 10.37 -29.27
N ILE A 161 4.11 10.27 -30.52
CA ILE A 161 3.34 9.60 -31.58
C ILE A 161 3.23 8.10 -31.27
N GLU A 162 4.32 7.46 -30.86
CA GLU A 162 4.35 6.04 -30.48
C GLU A 162 3.47 5.76 -29.26
N VAL A 163 3.55 6.60 -28.22
CA VAL A 163 2.67 6.52 -27.05
C VAL A 163 1.19 6.57 -27.45
N LYS A 164 0.81 7.46 -28.36
CA LYS A 164 -0.57 7.57 -28.84
C LYS A 164 -1.00 6.31 -29.60
N TYR A 165 -0.16 5.80 -30.47
CA TYR A 165 -0.45 4.59 -31.27
C TYR A 165 -0.68 3.38 -30.37
N ARG A 166 0.20 3.16 -29.40
CA ARG A 166 0.08 2.04 -28.46
C ARG A 166 -1.10 2.19 -27.51
N THR A 167 -1.43 3.41 -27.12
CA THR A 167 -2.62 3.67 -26.31
C THR A 167 -3.90 3.28 -27.09
N ILE A 168 -3.97 3.58 -28.37
CA ILE A 168 -5.09 3.17 -29.23
C ILE A 168 -5.15 1.64 -29.32
N LYS A 169 -4.03 0.98 -29.57
CA LYS A 169 -3.93 -0.48 -29.64
C LYS A 169 -4.35 -1.13 -28.32
N TRP A 170 -3.86 -0.63 -27.20
CA TRP A 170 -4.23 -1.13 -25.87
C TRP A 170 -5.73 -0.95 -25.57
N LYS A 171 -6.33 0.20 -25.92
CA LYS A 171 -7.77 0.41 -25.81
C LYS A 171 -8.57 -0.59 -26.66
N ARG A 172 -8.09 -0.89 -27.86
CA ARG A 172 -8.69 -1.91 -28.74
C ARG A 172 -8.62 -3.30 -28.14
N ASP A 173 -7.47 -3.69 -27.58
CA ASP A 173 -7.27 -5.00 -26.94
C ASP A 173 -8.23 -5.18 -25.74
N ILE A 174 -8.45 -4.12 -24.95
CA ILE A 174 -9.43 -4.13 -23.84
C ILE A 174 -10.86 -4.30 -24.37
N LEU A 175 -11.25 -3.57 -25.42
CA LEU A 175 -12.58 -3.70 -26.01
C LEU A 175 -12.84 -5.10 -26.57
N LEU A 176 -11.79 -5.76 -27.07
CA LEU A 176 -11.82 -7.14 -27.56
C LEU A 176 -11.73 -8.19 -26.44
N GLY A 177 -11.72 -7.76 -25.17
CA GLY A 177 -11.73 -8.67 -24.01
C GLY A 177 -10.38 -9.25 -23.64
N GLN A 178 -9.27 -8.78 -24.21
CA GLN A 178 -7.94 -9.20 -23.82
C GLN A 178 -7.58 -8.60 -22.45
N LYS A 179 -7.15 -9.47 -21.52
CA LYS A 179 -6.74 -9.05 -20.17
C LYS A 179 -5.31 -8.49 -20.19
N LYS A 180 -5.16 -7.19 -20.46
CA LYS A 180 -3.90 -6.47 -20.29
C LYS A 180 -4.05 -5.46 -19.16
N SER A 181 -3.11 -5.43 -18.21
CA SER A 181 -3.11 -4.46 -17.13
C SER A 181 -2.63 -3.09 -17.64
N GLU A 182 -3.05 -2.02 -16.97
CA GLU A 182 -2.53 -0.66 -17.27
C GLU A 182 -1.02 -0.55 -17.03
N TRP A 183 -0.50 -1.35 -16.09
CA TRP A 183 0.91 -1.42 -15.79
C TRP A 183 1.70 -2.10 -16.90
N ASP A 184 1.12 -3.11 -17.58
CA ASP A 184 1.72 -3.76 -18.73
C ASP A 184 1.93 -2.76 -19.87
N LEU A 185 0.97 -1.85 -20.12
CA LEU A 185 1.11 -0.80 -21.13
C LEU A 185 2.21 0.21 -20.75
N VAL A 186 2.28 0.63 -19.47
CA VAL A 186 3.30 1.57 -19.01
C VAL A 186 4.67 0.93 -19.06
N ASP A 187 4.78 -0.31 -18.62
CA ASP A 187 6.05 -1.05 -18.57
C ASP A 187 6.53 -1.37 -19.99
N ASP A 188 5.67 -1.85 -20.89
CA ASP A 188 5.99 -2.11 -22.31
C ASP A 188 6.41 -0.81 -23.03
N LEU A 189 5.68 0.28 -22.86
CA LEU A 189 6.02 1.59 -23.45
C LEU A 189 7.31 2.17 -22.89
N MET A 190 7.57 2.00 -21.60
CA MET A 190 8.78 2.50 -20.97
C MET A 190 10.01 1.63 -21.28
N GLU A 191 9.83 0.36 -21.56
CA GLU A 191 10.93 -0.56 -21.92
C GLU A 191 11.43 -0.30 -23.34
N GLU A 192 10.55 -0.09 -24.32
CA GLU A 192 10.92 0.17 -25.71
C GLU A 192 11.39 1.61 -25.97
N LEU A 193 10.77 2.60 -25.31
CA LEU A 193 11.23 4.00 -25.41
C LEU A 193 12.66 4.22 -24.87
N LYS A 194 13.21 3.25 -24.12
CA LYS A 194 14.60 3.28 -23.67
C LYS A 194 15.60 2.99 -24.77
N ASP A 195 15.34 1.97 -25.58
CA ASP A 195 16.30 1.51 -26.58
C ASP A 195 16.53 2.55 -27.68
N GLU A 196 15.49 3.27 -28.09
CA GLU A 196 15.62 4.31 -29.11
C GLU A 196 16.29 5.60 -28.59
N ILE A 197 16.01 5.99 -27.33
CA ILE A 197 16.62 7.18 -26.72
C ILE A 197 18.12 6.97 -26.49
N VAL A 198 18.53 5.76 -26.09
CA VAL A 198 19.92 5.41 -25.81
C VAL A 198 20.72 5.27 -27.10
N GLN A 199 20.21 4.58 -28.13
CA GLN A 199 20.92 4.40 -29.41
C GLN A 199 21.11 5.73 -30.17
N GLY A 200 20.17 6.66 -30.05
CA GLY A 200 20.30 7.99 -30.64
C GLY A 200 21.42 8.84 -30.04
N VAL A 201 21.75 8.64 -28.75
CA VAL A 201 22.82 9.37 -28.04
C VAL A 201 24.18 8.75 -28.28
N ILE A 202 24.29 7.42 -28.34
CA ILE A 202 25.56 6.69 -28.50
C ILE A 202 26.24 7.02 -29.84
N LYS A 203 25.48 7.21 -30.93
CA LYS A 203 26.05 7.56 -32.26
C LYS A 203 26.72 8.94 -32.36
N SER A 204 26.58 9.82 -31.38
CA SER A 204 27.14 11.19 -31.41
C SER A 204 28.26 11.44 -30.40
N VAL A 205 28.53 10.51 -29.49
CA VAL A 205 29.54 10.64 -28.43
C VAL A 205 30.84 9.87 -28.77
N SER A 206 30.87 9.17 -29.91
CA SER A 206 32.02 8.35 -30.31
C SER A 206 33.30 9.14 -30.75
N SER A 207 33.40 10.44 -30.40
CA SER A 207 34.62 11.22 -30.68
C SER A 207 35.34 11.80 -29.46
N SER A 208 34.95 11.44 -28.24
CA SER A 208 35.81 11.67 -27.06
C SER A 208 35.62 10.52 -26.07
N LYS A 209 36.62 9.63 -26.03
CA LYS A 209 36.74 8.60 -24.98
C LYS A 209 36.95 9.27 -23.62
N VAL A 210 35.85 9.54 -22.92
CA VAL A 210 35.85 9.53 -21.46
C VAL A 210 35.51 8.09 -21.10
N GLU A 211 36.41 7.33 -20.56
CA GLU A 211 36.14 6.04 -19.95
C GLU A 211 35.17 6.29 -18.79
N LEU A 212 33.90 6.00 -19.01
CA LEU A 212 32.87 5.99 -17.94
C LEU A 212 33.24 4.82 -17.03
N GLU A 213 33.69 5.12 -15.82
CA GLU A 213 33.91 4.11 -14.80
C GLU A 213 32.56 3.49 -14.40
N SER A 214 32.55 2.16 -14.36
CA SER A 214 31.36 1.41 -13.91
C SER A 214 31.10 1.69 -12.44
N PRO A 215 29.89 2.11 -12.04
CA PRO A 215 29.60 2.36 -10.64
C PRO A 215 29.73 1.09 -9.80
N MET A 216 30.09 1.28 -8.53
CA MET A 216 30.15 0.19 -7.56
C MET A 216 28.73 -0.31 -7.20
N LEU A 217 28.64 -1.60 -6.85
CA LEU A 217 27.36 -2.19 -6.46
C LEU A 217 26.74 -1.45 -5.26
N SER A 218 27.54 -1.07 -4.27
CA SER A 218 27.13 -0.30 -3.09
C SER A 218 26.51 1.05 -3.45
N GLU A 219 27.10 1.77 -4.41
CA GLU A 219 26.59 3.05 -4.89
C GLU A 219 25.22 2.89 -5.54
N THR A 220 25.06 1.84 -6.36
CA THR A 220 23.78 1.55 -7.01
C THR A 220 22.70 1.13 -6.00
N VAL A 221 23.05 0.39 -4.96
CA VAL A 221 22.13 0.05 -3.85
C VAL A 221 21.65 1.32 -3.15
N GLN A 222 22.55 2.24 -2.81
CA GLN A 222 22.18 3.50 -2.17
C GLN A 222 21.29 4.34 -3.08
N GLY A 223 21.64 4.50 -4.35
CA GLY A 223 20.84 5.22 -5.34
C GLY A 223 19.42 4.65 -5.50
N PHE A 224 19.30 3.32 -5.52
CA PHE A 224 17.99 2.66 -5.55
C PHE A 224 17.13 2.99 -4.31
N LEU A 225 17.71 2.92 -3.12
CA LEU A 225 17.01 3.20 -1.87
C LEU A 225 16.56 4.66 -1.81
N ASP A 226 17.40 5.60 -2.26
CA ASP A 226 17.09 7.03 -2.29
C ASP A 226 15.95 7.36 -3.27
N ILE A 227 15.95 6.72 -4.44
CA ILE A 227 14.83 6.85 -5.38
C ILE A 227 13.54 6.30 -4.77
N ARG A 228 13.58 5.15 -4.07
CA ARG A 228 12.41 4.59 -3.39
C ARG A 228 11.87 5.53 -2.30
N ARG A 229 12.74 6.23 -1.56
CA ARG A 229 12.32 7.28 -0.60
C ARG A 229 11.63 8.44 -1.31
N LYS A 230 12.21 8.95 -2.41
CA LYS A 230 11.62 10.02 -3.22
C LYS A 230 10.26 9.64 -3.82
N MET A 231 10.03 8.34 -4.09
CA MET A 231 8.76 7.83 -4.59
C MET A 231 7.72 7.60 -3.48
N ASN A 232 7.95 8.05 -2.25
CA ASN A 232 7.07 7.87 -1.09
C ASN A 232 6.71 6.39 -0.79
N VAL A 233 7.61 5.47 -1.12
CA VAL A 233 7.44 4.07 -0.74
C VAL A 233 7.45 3.96 0.78
N VAL A 234 6.59 3.11 1.34
CA VAL A 234 6.47 2.91 2.79
C VAL A 234 7.83 2.55 3.40
N GLU A 235 8.25 3.26 4.46
CA GLU A 235 9.56 3.13 5.11
C GLU A 235 9.90 1.67 5.50
N LYS A 236 8.91 0.90 5.93
CA LYS A 236 9.07 -0.53 6.18
C LYS A 236 9.56 -1.30 4.95
N THR A 237 9.05 -0.97 3.76
CA THR A 237 9.46 -1.62 2.51
C THR A 237 10.87 -1.19 2.12
N ILE A 238 11.22 0.08 2.34
CA ILE A 238 12.58 0.60 2.10
C ILE A 238 13.58 -0.10 3.03
N SER A 239 13.25 -0.19 4.33
CA SER A 239 14.07 -0.92 5.31
C SER A 239 14.22 -2.41 4.96
N GLU A 240 13.17 -3.04 4.41
CA GLU A 240 13.24 -4.44 3.94
C GLU A 240 14.17 -4.57 2.73
N TYR A 241 14.09 -3.64 1.76
CA TYR A 241 15.04 -3.59 0.65
C TYR A 241 16.47 -3.39 1.14
N GLY A 242 16.70 -2.41 2.00
CA GLY A 242 18.03 -2.14 2.58
C GLY A 242 18.64 -3.37 3.23
N TYR A 243 17.85 -4.07 4.07
CA TYR A 243 18.31 -5.31 4.70
C TYR A 243 18.69 -6.40 3.69
N TYR A 244 17.87 -6.64 2.66
CA TYR A 244 18.15 -7.69 1.68
C TYR A 244 19.27 -7.32 0.70
N LEU A 245 19.37 -6.05 0.34
CA LEU A 245 20.44 -5.59 -0.56
C LEU A 245 21.78 -5.51 0.15
N ASN A 246 21.83 -5.16 1.44
CA ASN A 246 23.08 -5.25 2.23
C ASN A 246 23.52 -6.70 2.42
N GLU A 247 22.58 -7.65 2.64
CA GLU A 247 22.90 -9.08 2.66
C GLU A 247 23.44 -9.56 1.30
N MET A 248 22.92 -9.02 0.19
CA MET A 248 23.44 -9.29 -1.15
C MET A 248 24.87 -8.74 -1.33
N LEU A 249 25.12 -7.49 -0.89
CA LEU A 249 26.45 -6.89 -0.91
C LEU A 249 27.49 -7.72 -0.12
N GLU A 250 27.09 -8.23 1.05
CA GLU A 250 27.96 -9.08 1.87
C GLU A 250 28.28 -10.44 1.19
N ILE A 251 27.36 -10.96 0.35
CA ILE A 251 27.56 -12.25 -0.36
C ILE A 251 28.33 -12.09 -1.66
N ILE A 252 27.98 -11.09 -2.47
CA ILE A 252 28.55 -10.89 -3.82
C ILE A 252 29.86 -10.10 -3.75
N GLU A 253 30.10 -9.41 -2.62
CA GLU A 253 31.13 -8.41 -2.41
C GLU A 253 30.90 -7.13 -3.23
N ASP A 254 31.49 -6.03 -2.78
CA ASP A 254 31.35 -4.75 -3.46
C ASP A 254 32.32 -4.66 -4.63
N LYS A 255 31.79 -4.62 -5.84
CA LYS A 255 32.55 -4.53 -7.07
C LYS A 255 31.80 -3.75 -8.15
N PRO A 256 32.48 -3.30 -9.22
CA PRO A 256 31.81 -2.65 -10.33
C PRO A 256 30.67 -3.49 -10.90
N ILE A 257 29.51 -2.87 -11.19
CA ILE A 257 28.33 -3.63 -11.63
C ILE A 257 28.54 -4.40 -12.95
N GLN A 258 29.46 -3.96 -13.80
CA GLN A 258 29.82 -4.67 -15.05
C GLN A 258 30.52 -6.01 -14.80
N GLU A 259 31.12 -6.21 -13.62
CA GLU A 259 31.82 -7.44 -13.25
C GLU A 259 30.91 -8.48 -12.61
N ILE A 260 29.65 -8.10 -12.34
CA ILE A 260 28.69 -9.00 -11.73
C ILE A 260 28.08 -9.92 -12.77
N THR A 261 28.22 -11.21 -12.57
CA THR A 261 27.90 -12.26 -13.53
C THR A 261 26.76 -13.16 -13.09
N HIS A 262 26.29 -14.02 -13.98
CA HIS A 262 25.36 -15.10 -13.65
C HIS A 262 25.92 -16.08 -12.60
N GLN A 263 27.26 -16.17 -12.45
CA GLN A 263 27.89 -16.99 -11.43
C GLN A 263 27.68 -16.38 -10.04
N ASP A 264 27.82 -15.05 -9.91
CA ASP A 264 27.51 -14.33 -8.67
C ASP A 264 26.05 -14.49 -8.27
N GLY A 265 25.14 -14.46 -9.26
CA GLY A 265 23.72 -14.70 -9.04
C GLY A 265 23.42 -16.13 -8.53
N ARG A 266 24.16 -17.15 -9.01
CA ARG A 266 24.05 -18.52 -8.48
C ARG A 266 24.63 -18.62 -7.07
N HIS A 267 25.82 -18.07 -6.86
CA HIS A 267 26.48 -18.04 -5.55
C HIS A 267 25.59 -17.36 -4.50
N TYR A 268 24.96 -16.25 -4.85
CA TYR A 268 24.01 -15.57 -3.97
C TYR A 268 22.86 -16.48 -3.51
N VAL A 269 22.23 -17.22 -4.42
CA VAL A 269 21.13 -18.12 -4.09
C VAL A 269 21.60 -19.30 -3.25
N ASP A 270 22.78 -19.85 -3.55
CA ASP A 270 23.37 -20.99 -2.83
C ASP A 270 23.69 -20.60 -1.37
N VAL A 271 24.32 -19.46 -1.16
CA VAL A 271 24.62 -18.95 0.18
C VAL A 271 23.32 -18.62 0.95
N LEU A 272 22.37 -17.92 0.31
CA LEU A 272 21.08 -17.61 0.92
C LEU A 272 20.36 -18.87 1.41
N SER A 273 20.46 -19.96 0.65
CA SER A 273 19.78 -21.22 0.97
C SER A 273 20.32 -21.91 2.23
N GLN A 274 21.54 -21.57 2.62
CA GLN A 274 22.22 -22.12 3.80
C GLN A 274 22.07 -21.25 5.03
N LEU A 275 21.72 -19.97 4.86
CA LEU A 275 21.62 -19.02 5.95
C LEU A 275 20.35 -19.22 6.80
N PRO A 276 20.40 -18.92 8.11
CA PRO A 276 19.23 -18.95 8.98
C PRO A 276 18.28 -17.78 8.69
N THR A 277 17.01 -17.95 9.06
CA THR A 277 16.02 -16.86 8.97
C THR A 277 16.35 -15.76 9.99
N ASN A 278 16.27 -14.48 9.59
CA ASN A 278 16.42 -13.31 10.48
C ASN A 278 17.73 -13.33 11.30
N ARG A 279 18.87 -13.56 10.64
CA ARG A 279 20.22 -13.63 11.23
C ARG A 279 20.46 -12.54 12.29
N GLU A 280 20.19 -11.28 11.94
CA GLU A 280 20.45 -10.13 12.81
C GLU A 280 19.58 -10.06 14.08
N LYS A 281 18.45 -10.75 14.09
CA LYS A 281 17.56 -10.80 15.28
C LYS A 281 17.91 -11.92 16.23
N HIS A 282 18.72 -12.87 15.82
CA HIS A 282 19.05 -14.06 16.61
C HIS A 282 20.33 -13.80 17.42
N LYS A 283 20.27 -13.86 18.75
CA LYS A 283 21.44 -13.64 19.65
C LYS A 283 22.69 -14.43 19.19
N LYS A 284 22.49 -15.66 18.68
CA LYS A 284 23.57 -16.55 18.21
C LYS A 284 24.32 -16.03 16.97
N PHE A 285 23.65 -15.27 16.10
CA PHE A 285 24.16 -14.90 14.78
C PHE A 285 24.36 -13.38 14.61
N ARG A 286 23.81 -12.57 15.53
CA ARG A 286 23.89 -11.12 15.50
C ARG A 286 25.33 -10.64 15.48
N GLY A 287 25.66 -9.73 14.56
CA GLY A 287 26.97 -9.13 14.41
C GLY A 287 28.05 -10.06 13.86
N LYS A 288 27.69 -11.27 13.42
CA LYS A 288 28.61 -12.20 12.75
C LYS A 288 28.51 -12.04 11.22
N SER A 289 29.65 -12.14 10.54
CA SER A 289 29.68 -12.19 9.09
C SER A 289 28.97 -13.45 8.55
N ILE A 290 28.55 -13.40 7.29
CA ILE A 290 27.93 -14.55 6.61
C ILE A 290 28.88 -15.75 6.62
N GLN A 291 30.16 -15.52 6.37
CA GLN A 291 31.17 -16.59 6.38
C GLN A 291 31.35 -17.23 7.76
N GLU A 292 31.34 -16.43 8.83
CA GLU A 292 31.39 -16.97 10.19
C GLU A 292 30.13 -17.78 10.52
N VAL A 293 28.95 -17.28 10.12
CA VAL A 293 27.69 -17.99 10.33
C VAL A 293 27.70 -19.34 9.60
N LEU A 294 28.11 -19.40 8.34
CA LEU A 294 28.16 -20.64 7.55
C LEU A 294 29.08 -21.73 8.15
N LYS A 295 30.15 -21.32 8.86
CA LYS A 295 31.06 -22.25 9.57
C LYS A 295 30.46 -22.83 10.86
N MET A 296 29.36 -22.27 11.36
CA MET A 296 28.75 -22.72 12.62
C MET A 296 27.98 -24.03 12.45
N LYS A 297 28.11 -24.95 13.40
CA LYS A 297 27.32 -26.19 13.40
C LYS A 297 25.88 -25.94 13.88
N GLY A 298 24.95 -26.74 13.35
CA GLY A 298 23.55 -26.75 13.78
C GLY A 298 22.74 -25.52 13.29
N ILE A 299 23.08 -24.97 12.14
CA ILE A 299 22.26 -23.95 11.48
C ILE A 299 21.02 -24.62 10.90
N VAL A 300 19.86 -24.04 11.18
CA VAL A 300 18.61 -24.39 10.49
C VAL A 300 18.43 -23.43 9.32
N PRO A 301 18.57 -23.90 8.07
CA PRO A 301 18.44 -23.05 6.89
C PRO A 301 17.04 -22.42 6.79
N GLN A 302 16.98 -21.25 6.16
CA GLN A 302 15.69 -20.61 5.87
C GLN A 302 14.90 -21.40 4.81
N LYS A 303 13.56 -21.29 4.86
CA LYS A 303 12.68 -21.96 3.90
C LYS A 303 12.81 -21.36 2.49
N SER A 304 12.59 -22.18 1.46
CA SER A 304 12.63 -21.75 0.05
C SER A 304 11.75 -20.53 -0.25
N GLN A 305 10.59 -20.39 0.43
CA GLN A 305 9.73 -19.20 0.28
C GLN A 305 10.43 -17.91 0.74
N ASN A 306 11.24 -17.96 1.80
CA ASN A 306 12.00 -16.79 2.27
C ASN A 306 13.14 -16.46 1.32
N VAL A 307 13.85 -17.47 0.81
CA VAL A 307 14.88 -17.29 -0.21
C VAL A 307 14.28 -16.63 -1.46
N ASN A 308 13.17 -17.17 -1.96
CA ASN A 308 12.49 -16.63 -3.14
C ASN A 308 11.94 -15.20 -2.91
N LYS A 309 11.49 -14.88 -1.68
CA LYS A 309 11.09 -13.51 -1.33
C LYS A 309 12.26 -12.53 -1.42
N LYS A 310 13.42 -12.89 -0.86
CA LYS A 310 14.65 -12.08 -0.94
C LYS A 310 15.09 -11.94 -2.39
N LEU A 311 15.17 -13.05 -3.11
CA LEU A 311 15.52 -13.09 -4.53
C LEU A 311 14.60 -12.22 -5.39
N GLY A 312 13.29 -12.20 -5.12
CA GLY A 312 12.35 -11.31 -5.81
C GLY A 312 12.66 -9.83 -5.59
N ARG A 313 13.09 -9.43 -4.38
CA ARG A 313 13.51 -8.06 -4.08
C ARG A 313 14.82 -7.71 -4.77
N THR A 314 15.78 -8.61 -4.74
CA THR A 314 17.08 -8.45 -5.43
C THR A 314 16.92 -8.38 -6.95
N SER A 315 16.04 -9.22 -7.52
CA SER A 315 15.71 -9.17 -8.96
C SER A 315 15.07 -7.84 -9.36
N THR A 316 14.19 -7.29 -8.50
CA THR A 316 13.59 -5.97 -8.74
C THR A 316 14.64 -4.86 -8.71
N PHE A 317 15.59 -4.93 -7.78
CA PHE A 317 16.73 -4.01 -7.73
C PHE A 317 17.60 -4.15 -8.98
N TRP A 318 18.01 -5.38 -9.34
CA TRP A 318 18.90 -5.61 -10.48
C TRP A 318 18.29 -5.18 -11.81
N ARG A 319 16.99 -5.38 -11.99
CA ARG A 319 16.25 -4.85 -13.15
C ARG A 319 16.33 -3.32 -13.19
N TRP A 320 16.18 -2.66 -12.06
CA TRP A 320 16.35 -1.22 -11.98
C TRP A 320 17.79 -0.81 -12.31
N VAL A 321 18.82 -1.54 -11.84
CA VAL A 321 20.23 -1.28 -12.20
C VAL A 321 20.42 -1.37 -13.71
N GLY A 322 19.94 -2.44 -14.36
CA GLY A 322 20.00 -2.57 -15.82
C GLY A 322 19.28 -1.45 -16.56
N GLN A 323 18.24 -0.90 -15.95
CA GLN A 323 17.51 0.25 -16.49
C GLN A 323 18.26 1.57 -16.32
N GLN A 324 19.00 1.76 -15.26
CA GLN A 324 19.75 3.00 -15.01
C GLN A 324 21.12 2.98 -15.69
N TYR A 325 21.73 1.80 -15.84
CA TYR A 325 23.10 1.59 -16.32
C TYR A 325 23.16 0.56 -17.45
N PRO A 326 22.44 0.78 -18.57
CA PRO A 326 22.31 -0.21 -19.66
C PRO A 326 23.65 -0.49 -20.37
N ASP A 327 24.61 0.44 -20.28
CA ASP A 327 25.93 0.28 -20.88
C ASP A 327 26.81 -0.73 -20.13
N PHE A 328 26.54 -0.92 -18.83
CA PHE A 328 27.29 -1.82 -17.95
C PHE A 328 26.57 -3.13 -17.65
N VAL A 329 25.22 -3.13 -17.66
CA VAL A 329 24.41 -4.29 -17.26
C VAL A 329 23.45 -4.66 -18.38
N LYS A 330 23.69 -5.81 -19.01
CA LYS A 330 22.87 -6.34 -20.11
C LYS A 330 21.96 -7.49 -19.69
N ASP A 331 22.34 -8.22 -18.64
CA ASP A 331 21.71 -9.47 -18.27
C ASP A 331 20.95 -9.39 -16.94
N GLU A 332 19.77 -10.03 -16.89
CA GLU A 332 19.02 -10.25 -15.65
C GLU A 332 19.59 -11.46 -14.88
N ILE A 333 20.71 -11.26 -14.18
CA ILE A 333 21.48 -12.33 -13.51
C ILE A 333 20.68 -13.14 -12.47
N PHE A 334 19.57 -12.61 -11.94
CA PHE A 334 18.70 -13.27 -10.95
C PHE A 334 17.46 -13.93 -11.57
N LYS A 335 17.20 -13.72 -12.86
CA LYS A 335 16.04 -14.31 -13.56
C LYS A 335 16.17 -15.84 -13.61
N GLY A 336 15.06 -16.53 -13.35
CA GLY A 336 15.02 -18.00 -13.42
C GLY A 336 15.73 -18.75 -12.29
N LYS A 337 16.26 -18.06 -11.27
CA LYS A 337 16.99 -18.68 -10.16
C LYS A 337 16.12 -18.97 -8.92
N GLN A 338 14.80 -18.94 -9.09
CA GLN A 338 13.88 -19.28 -8.00
C GLN A 338 14.03 -20.76 -7.62
N ILE A 339 14.09 -21.01 -6.32
CA ILE A 339 14.12 -22.38 -5.79
C ILE A 339 12.72 -22.96 -5.89
N PRO A 340 12.57 -24.18 -6.45
CA PRO A 340 11.28 -24.85 -6.46
C PRO A 340 10.69 -24.93 -5.05
N THR A 341 9.57 -24.33 -4.83
CA THR A 341 8.77 -24.57 -3.64
C THR A 341 7.96 -25.83 -3.91
N SER A 342 8.06 -26.83 -3.03
CA SER A 342 7.27 -28.03 -3.19
C SER A 342 5.81 -27.65 -3.42
N ILE A 343 5.23 -28.06 -4.55
CA ILE A 343 3.82 -27.83 -4.94
C ILE A 343 2.87 -28.40 -3.89
N LYS A 344 3.35 -29.37 -3.12
CA LYS A 344 2.76 -29.87 -1.88
C LYS A 344 3.33 -29.14 -0.65
N GLY A 345 3.45 -27.79 -0.72
CA GLY A 345 3.61 -26.98 0.48
C GLY A 345 2.48 -27.40 1.42
N ASN A 346 2.86 -28.04 2.52
CA ASN A 346 1.92 -28.61 3.48
C ASN A 346 0.87 -27.53 3.81
N LYS A 347 -0.37 -27.70 3.37
CA LYS A 347 -1.52 -26.95 3.90
C LYS A 347 -1.54 -26.97 5.43
N LYS A 348 -0.83 -27.92 6.05
CA LYS A 348 -0.57 -28.02 7.49
C LYS A 348 0.28 -26.88 8.09
N GLU A 349 1.03 -26.12 7.30
CA GLU A 349 1.86 -25.00 7.80
C GLU A 349 1.19 -23.62 7.67
N GLU A 350 0.05 -23.53 6.99
CA GLU A 350 -0.71 -22.28 6.88
C GLU A 350 -1.40 -21.94 8.22
N ARG A 351 -1.68 -20.65 8.41
CA ARG A 351 -2.46 -20.18 9.56
C ARG A 351 -3.81 -20.89 9.58
N SER A 352 -4.16 -21.43 10.73
CA SER A 352 -5.39 -22.19 10.94
C SER A 352 -6.48 -21.30 11.54
N PRO A 353 -7.76 -21.50 11.18
CA PRO A 353 -8.87 -20.87 11.88
C PRO A 353 -8.93 -21.35 13.33
N PHE A 354 -9.53 -20.58 14.22
CA PHE A 354 -9.93 -21.07 15.55
C PHE A 354 -11.14 -21.98 15.42
N THR A 355 -11.16 -23.05 16.21
CA THR A 355 -12.34 -23.91 16.39
C THR A 355 -13.34 -23.23 17.33
N LEU A 356 -14.58 -23.74 17.40
CA LEU A 356 -15.59 -23.23 18.35
C LEU A 356 -15.15 -23.40 19.80
N ASP A 357 -14.54 -24.53 20.15
CA ASP A 357 -13.98 -24.77 21.50
C ASP A 357 -12.86 -23.77 21.83
N GLU A 358 -12.00 -23.46 20.86
CA GLU A 358 -10.94 -22.46 21.05
C GLU A 358 -11.53 -21.04 21.19
N ILE A 359 -12.57 -20.71 20.44
CA ILE A 359 -13.29 -19.43 20.60
C ILE A 359 -13.93 -19.34 21.98
N SER A 360 -14.56 -20.41 22.46
CA SER A 360 -15.13 -20.48 23.81
C SER A 360 -14.06 -20.31 24.89
N LYS A 361 -12.86 -20.88 24.70
CA LYS A 361 -11.71 -20.66 25.61
C LYS A 361 -11.16 -19.22 25.53
N ILE A 362 -11.06 -18.65 24.31
CA ILE A 362 -10.58 -17.28 24.11
C ILE A 362 -11.52 -16.26 24.78
N PHE A 363 -12.83 -16.50 24.73
CA PHE A 363 -13.83 -15.59 25.26
C PHE A 363 -14.53 -16.17 26.51
N ASP A 364 -13.84 -17.05 27.24
CA ASP A 364 -14.28 -17.45 28.57
C ASP A 364 -14.27 -16.24 29.52
N PRO A 365 -15.41 -15.90 30.18
CA PRO A 365 -15.49 -14.67 30.97
C PRO A 365 -14.45 -14.56 32.06
N HIS A 366 -14.14 -15.68 32.74
CA HIS A 366 -13.17 -15.66 33.83
C HIS A 366 -11.75 -15.35 33.33
N THR A 367 -11.32 -16.01 32.25
CA THR A 367 -9.96 -15.78 31.71
C THR A 367 -9.86 -14.50 30.90
N TYR A 368 -10.91 -14.14 30.16
CA TYR A 368 -10.89 -12.95 29.31
C TYR A 368 -10.94 -11.64 30.09
N LEU A 369 -11.72 -11.59 31.16
CA LEU A 369 -11.89 -10.38 31.99
C LEU A 369 -10.88 -10.27 33.13
N PHE A 370 -10.34 -11.41 33.60
CA PHE A 370 -9.44 -11.49 34.76
C PHE A 370 -8.11 -12.16 34.44
N PHE A 371 -7.59 -11.88 33.23
CA PHE A 371 -6.34 -12.50 32.77
C PHE A 371 -5.20 -12.29 33.73
N THR A 372 -4.64 -13.38 34.22
CA THR A 372 -3.48 -13.41 35.10
C THR A 372 -2.34 -14.18 34.47
N VAL A 373 -1.10 -13.73 34.70
CA VAL A 373 0.12 -14.45 34.30
C VAL A 373 0.94 -14.75 35.56
N GLN A 374 1.28 -16.00 35.75
CA GLN A 374 2.26 -16.36 36.77
C GLN A 374 3.67 -16.04 36.25
N MET A 375 4.40 -15.20 36.97
CA MET A 375 5.76 -14.82 36.63
C MET A 375 6.69 -15.16 37.78
N LYS A 376 7.89 -15.68 37.45
CA LYS A 376 8.97 -15.84 38.42
C LYS A 376 9.75 -14.54 38.55
N LEU A 377 9.53 -13.77 39.59
CA LEU A 377 10.34 -12.61 39.94
C LEU A 377 11.23 -12.95 41.14
N GLY A 378 12.55 -12.86 40.97
CA GLY A 378 13.51 -13.11 42.05
C GLY A 378 13.44 -14.54 42.64
N GLY A 379 13.06 -15.56 41.86
CA GLY A 379 12.94 -16.93 42.30
C GLY A 379 11.62 -17.29 42.97
N LYS A 380 10.71 -16.33 43.20
CA LYS A 380 9.35 -16.57 43.72
C LYS A 380 8.33 -16.49 42.60
N GLU A 381 7.38 -17.44 42.59
CA GLU A 381 6.23 -17.38 41.72
C GLU A 381 5.29 -16.28 42.20
N THR A 382 5.10 -15.25 41.38
CA THR A 382 4.20 -14.12 41.66
C THR A 382 3.12 -14.11 40.60
N GLU A 383 1.88 -14.06 41.01
CA GLU A 383 0.73 -13.93 40.12
C GLU A 383 0.56 -12.47 39.71
N TYR A 384 0.64 -12.20 38.42
CA TYR A 384 0.50 -10.86 37.87
C TYR A 384 -0.87 -10.71 37.19
N HIS A 385 -1.74 -9.89 37.78
CA HIS A 385 -3.08 -9.64 37.25
C HIS A 385 -3.02 -8.58 36.16
N TYR A 386 -3.06 -8.98 34.90
CA TYR A 386 -3.09 -8.05 33.75
C TYR A 386 -4.37 -7.23 33.66
N HIS A 387 -5.45 -7.71 34.27
CA HIS A 387 -6.76 -7.07 34.31
C HIS A 387 -7.15 -6.65 35.74
N SER A 388 -6.19 -6.36 36.59
CA SER A 388 -6.57 -5.71 37.85
C SER A 388 -7.30 -4.40 37.54
N VAL A 389 -8.18 -3.96 38.43
CA VAL A 389 -9.01 -2.76 38.27
C VAL A 389 -8.20 -1.52 37.87
N ARG A 390 -6.90 -1.49 38.22
CA ARG A 390 -5.97 -0.40 37.90
C ARG A 390 -5.22 -0.54 36.57
N LYS A 391 -5.20 -1.73 35.92
CA LYS A 391 -4.40 -1.99 34.71
C LYS A 391 -5.20 -2.65 33.56
N PHE A 392 -6.52 -2.54 33.57
CA PHE A 392 -7.35 -3.07 32.49
C PHE A 392 -7.24 -2.17 31.25
N HIS A 393 -6.70 -2.67 30.19
CA HIS A 393 -6.59 -1.95 28.93
C HIS A 393 -7.78 -2.25 28.03
N LEU A 394 -8.64 -1.25 27.80
CA LEU A 394 -9.82 -1.36 26.92
C LEU A 394 -9.49 -1.86 25.50
N PRO A 395 -8.32 -1.55 24.89
CA PRO A 395 -7.91 -2.17 23.64
C PRO A 395 -7.85 -3.71 23.69
N TYR A 396 -7.42 -4.30 24.81
CA TYR A 396 -7.33 -5.77 24.94
C TYR A 396 -8.70 -6.43 25.07
N TYR A 397 -9.69 -5.68 25.54
CA TYR A 397 -11.08 -6.13 25.59
C TYR A 397 -11.78 -5.99 24.24
N TRP A 398 -11.74 -4.81 23.62
CA TRP A 398 -12.51 -4.56 22.40
C TRP A 398 -11.91 -5.16 21.13
N ILE A 399 -10.57 -5.11 20.97
CA ILE A 399 -9.93 -5.47 19.71
C ILE A 399 -10.12 -6.94 19.33
N PRO A 400 -9.96 -7.94 20.26
CA PRO A 400 -10.25 -9.33 19.92
C PRO A 400 -11.72 -9.58 19.57
N LEU A 401 -12.66 -8.96 20.28
CA LEU A 401 -14.10 -9.05 20.00
C LEU A 401 -14.40 -8.50 18.59
N ILE A 402 -13.92 -7.30 18.27
CA ILE A 402 -14.09 -6.72 16.94
C ILE A 402 -13.42 -7.63 15.89
N GLY A 403 -12.22 -8.13 16.17
CA GLY A 403 -11.49 -9.05 15.27
C GLY A 403 -12.29 -10.31 14.96
N LEU A 404 -12.94 -10.92 15.94
CA LEU A 404 -13.79 -12.09 15.75
C LEU A 404 -15.01 -11.78 14.88
N PHE A 405 -15.77 -10.73 15.20
CA PHE A 405 -17.04 -10.42 14.54
C PHE A 405 -16.90 -9.72 13.17
N THR A 406 -15.70 -9.27 12.79
CA THR A 406 -15.48 -8.56 11.53
C THR A 406 -14.45 -9.20 10.63
N GLY A 407 -13.56 -10.03 11.14
CA GLY A 407 -12.40 -10.54 10.41
C GLY A 407 -11.42 -9.45 9.96
N MET A 408 -11.49 -8.23 10.52
CA MET A 408 -10.56 -7.14 10.23
C MET A 408 -9.13 -7.49 10.58
N ARG A 409 -8.17 -6.87 9.89
CA ARG A 409 -6.76 -6.96 10.29
C ARG A 409 -6.55 -6.20 11.59
N ILE A 410 -5.70 -6.72 12.47
CA ILE A 410 -5.47 -6.10 13.79
C ILE A 410 -5.16 -4.60 13.71
N ASN A 411 -4.32 -4.18 12.74
CA ASN A 411 -3.99 -2.76 12.59
C ASN A 411 -5.15 -1.93 12.04
N GLU A 412 -6.04 -2.50 11.21
CA GLU A 412 -7.27 -1.83 10.77
C GLU A 412 -8.15 -1.47 11.97
N ILE A 413 -8.25 -2.37 12.96
CA ILE A 413 -9.01 -2.14 14.18
C ILE A 413 -8.29 -1.10 15.07
N CYS A 414 -6.99 -1.30 15.33
CA CYS A 414 -6.23 -0.44 16.23
C CYS A 414 -6.17 1.02 15.78
N GLN A 415 -6.28 1.28 14.48
CA GLN A 415 -6.20 2.63 13.93
C GLN A 415 -7.54 3.33 13.74
N LEU A 416 -8.67 2.69 14.09
CA LEU A 416 -10.01 3.26 13.93
C LEU A 416 -10.13 4.61 14.63
N ARG A 417 -10.65 5.59 13.90
CA ARG A 417 -11.03 6.89 14.42
C ARG A 417 -12.46 6.84 14.94
N ILE A 418 -12.82 7.78 15.78
CA ILE A 418 -14.19 7.85 16.30
C ILE A 418 -15.20 8.06 15.16
N ASP A 419 -14.87 8.90 14.19
CA ASP A 419 -15.74 9.19 13.05
C ASP A 419 -15.79 8.05 12.01
N ASP A 420 -14.94 7.02 12.14
CA ASP A 420 -15.04 5.79 11.35
C ASP A 420 -16.19 4.88 11.82
N VAL A 421 -16.81 5.20 12.97
CA VAL A 421 -17.98 4.47 13.47
C VAL A 421 -19.17 5.40 13.45
N TYR A 422 -20.11 5.14 12.55
CA TYR A 422 -21.30 5.95 12.39
C TYR A 422 -22.53 5.11 12.05
N LYS A 423 -23.69 5.73 12.04
CA LYS A 423 -24.95 5.09 11.68
C LYS A 423 -25.22 5.27 10.19
N ASP A 424 -25.33 4.15 9.46
CA ASP A 424 -25.74 4.10 8.06
C ASP A 424 -27.08 3.39 7.95
N GLY A 425 -28.12 4.16 7.63
CA GLY A 425 -29.50 3.68 7.69
C GLY A 425 -29.88 3.23 9.11
N LYS A 426 -30.20 1.94 9.27
CA LYS A 426 -30.60 1.34 10.55
C LYS A 426 -29.42 0.77 11.35
N HIS A 427 -28.23 0.65 10.76
CA HIS A 427 -27.11 -0.08 11.31
C HIS A 427 -25.93 0.82 11.61
N TYR A 428 -25.21 0.54 12.69
CA TYR A 428 -23.89 1.10 12.92
C TYR A 428 -22.89 0.36 12.05
N VAL A 429 -21.89 1.09 11.55
CA VAL A 429 -20.85 0.56 10.65
C VAL A 429 -19.46 0.98 11.08
N PHE A 430 -18.48 0.15 10.78
CA PHE A 430 -17.07 0.51 10.69
C PHE A 430 -16.77 0.93 9.26
N ASN A 431 -16.26 2.12 9.07
CA ASN A 431 -15.78 2.62 7.77
C ASN A 431 -14.26 2.51 7.72
N ILE A 432 -13.77 1.56 6.95
CA ILE A 432 -12.32 1.32 6.81
C ILE A 432 -11.86 2.08 5.58
N ILE A 433 -11.18 3.19 5.80
CA ILE A 433 -10.67 4.10 4.76
C ILE A 433 -9.20 4.43 5.03
N GLU A 434 -8.47 4.77 3.98
CA GLU A 434 -7.15 5.37 4.10
C GLU A 434 -7.27 6.87 4.39
N SER A 435 -6.45 7.37 5.31
CA SER A 435 -6.36 8.77 5.66
C SER A 435 -4.88 9.16 5.85
N GLU A 436 -4.60 10.44 6.08
CA GLU A 436 -3.24 10.93 6.30
C GLU A 436 -2.51 10.16 7.43
N ASP A 437 -3.24 9.79 8.47
CA ASP A 437 -2.69 9.07 9.63
C ASP A 437 -2.83 7.56 9.58
N THR A 438 -3.67 7.02 8.69
CA THR A 438 -3.98 5.60 8.60
C THR A 438 -3.55 5.05 7.26
N LYS A 439 -2.83 3.92 7.26
CA LYS A 439 -2.42 3.25 6.02
C LYS A 439 -3.11 1.91 5.88
N LEU A 440 -3.71 1.69 4.73
CA LEU A 440 -4.23 0.39 4.34
C LEU A 440 -3.19 -0.37 3.50
N LYS A 441 -3.27 -1.69 3.50
CA LYS A 441 -2.32 -2.52 2.75
C LYS A 441 -2.51 -2.39 1.24
N THR A 442 -3.74 -2.18 0.79
CA THR A 442 -4.14 -2.05 -0.61
C THR A 442 -5.38 -1.17 -0.70
N ASN A 443 -5.60 -0.49 -1.82
CA ASN A 443 -6.81 0.32 -2.07
C ASN A 443 -8.10 -0.50 -1.98
N SER A 444 -8.07 -1.80 -2.33
CA SER A 444 -9.19 -2.74 -2.16
C SER A 444 -9.55 -3.04 -0.70
N SER A 445 -8.73 -2.57 0.25
CA SER A 445 -9.04 -2.72 1.69
C SER A 445 -10.08 -1.74 2.20
N GLU A 446 -10.38 -0.66 1.47
CA GLU A 446 -11.43 0.30 1.81
C GLU A 446 -12.81 -0.34 1.71
N ARG A 447 -13.56 -0.31 2.78
CA ARG A 447 -14.88 -0.96 2.87
C ARG A 447 -15.66 -0.50 4.09
N ILE A 448 -16.96 -0.80 4.06
CA ILE A 448 -17.86 -0.63 5.21
C ILE A 448 -18.16 -2.02 5.78
N ILE A 449 -18.17 -2.14 7.10
CA ILE A 449 -18.54 -3.37 7.83
C ILE A 449 -19.62 -3.02 8.84
N PRO A 450 -20.85 -3.59 8.74
CA PRO A 450 -21.86 -3.38 9.77
C PRO A 450 -21.44 -3.95 11.11
N VAL A 451 -21.70 -3.22 12.19
CA VAL A 451 -21.37 -3.63 13.55
C VAL A 451 -22.32 -4.76 14.00
N HIS A 452 -21.74 -5.86 14.45
CA HIS A 452 -22.50 -7.02 14.89
C HIS A 452 -23.33 -6.70 16.17
N PRO A 453 -24.60 -7.19 16.30
CA PRO A 453 -25.47 -6.90 17.45
C PRO A 453 -24.85 -7.19 18.81
N ILE A 454 -24.03 -8.22 18.93
CA ILE A 454 -23.35 -8.56 20.18
C ILE A 454 -22.41 -7.44 20.63
N LEU A 455 -21.67 -6.80 19.73
CA LEU A 455 -20.82 -5.66 20.10
C LEU A 455 -21.66 -4.49 20.64
N ILE A 456 -22.83 -4.26 20.06
CA ILE A 456 -23.78 -3.23 20.55
C ILE A 456 -24.30 -3.59 21.95
N LYS A 457 -24.72 -4.86 22.15
CA LYS A 457 -25.17 -5.35 23.46
C LYS A 457 -24.12 -5.24 24.55
N LEU A 458 -22.84 -5.43 24.20
CA LEU A 458 -21.71 -5.24 25.11
C LEU A 458 -21.42 -3.75 25.41
N GLY A 459 -22.08 -2.80 24.72
CA GLY A 459 -21.95 -1.36 24.94
C GLY A 459 -20.91 -0.66 24.07
N PHE A 460 -20.48 -1.25 22.95
CA PHE A 460 -19.47 -0.65 22.07
C PHE A 460 -19.89 0.72 21.52
N HIS A 461 -21.17 0.86 21.12
CA HIS A 461 -21.66 2.14 20.63
C HIS A 461 -21.58 3.25 21.70
N ASP A 462 -21.99 2.93 22.94
CA ASP A 462 -21.95 3.90 24.04
C ASP A 462 -20.50 4.24 24.41
N TYR A 463 -19.57 3.27 24.31
CA TYR A 463 -18.13 3.50 24.48
C TYR A 463 -17.62 4.52 23.46
N VAL A 464 -17.91 4.32 22.17
CA VAL A 464 -17.49 5.25 21.11
C VAL A 464 -18.11 6.64 21.30
N LYS A 465 -19.40 6.71 21.67
CA LYS A 465 -20.09 7.96 21.95
C LYS A 465 -19.43 8.73 23.10
N THR A 466 -19.13 8.05 24.20
CA THR A 466 -18.44 8.67 25.34
C THR A 466 -17.05 9.19 24.97
N LEU A 467 -16.27 8.43 24.18
CA LEU A 467 -14.98 8.91 23.71
C LEU A 467 -15.10 10.17 22.82
N LYS A 468 -16.15 10.25 22.03
CA LYS A 468 -16.45 11.45 21.22
C LYS A 468 -16.77 12.66 22.11
N GLU A 469 -17.57 12.46 23.14
CA GLU A 469 -17.91 13.49 24.14
C GLU A 469 -16.67 13.97 24.92
N LEU A 470 -15.71 13.07 25.14
CA LEU A 470 -14.42 13.37 25.75
C LEU A 470 -13.37 13.95 24.77
N GLY A 471 -13.76 14.25 23.52
CA GLY A 471 -12.89 14.87 22.52
C GLY A 471 -11.76 13.98 21.98
N LYS A 472 -11.81 12.67 22.23
CA LYS A 472 -10.77 11.77 21.71
C LYS A 472 -10.87 11.62 20.18
N GLY A 473 -9.75 11.57 19.47
CA GLY A 473 -9.73 11.42 18.01
C GLY A 473 -9.79 9.96 17.55
N ARG A 474 -9.40 8.99 18.41
CA ARG A 474 -9.32 7.56 18.11
C ARG A 474 -10.08 6.73 19.14
N ILE A 475 -10.62 5.58 18.69
CA ILE A 475 -11.30 4.64 19.59
C ILE A 475 -10.31 4.02 20.59
N PHE A 476 -9.10 3.71 20.12
CA PHE A 476 -8.03 3.14 20.93
C PHE A 476 -6.90 4.17 21.09
N TRP A 477 -7.24 5.29 21.70
CA TRP A 477 -6.35 6.46 21.88
C TRP A 477 -5.13 6.15 22.74
N GLU A 478 -5.17 5.13 23.60
CA GLU A 478 -4.05 4.67 24.43
C GLU A 478 -2.94 3.97 23.62
N LEU A 479 -3.20 3.61 22.36
CA LEU A 479 -2.24 2.93 21.52
C LEU A 479 -1.33 3.94 20.80
N SER A 480 -0.03 3.87 21.08
CA SER A 480 0.98 4.66 20.39
C SER A 480 1.30 4.11 19.00
N LYS A 481 1.51 4.99 18.02
CA LYS A 481 1.94 4.61 16.67
C LYS A 481 3.42 4.23 16.69
N LYS A 482 3.72 2.98 16.35
CA LYS A 482 5.09 2.50 16.12
C LYS A 482 5.37 2.37 14.61
N ARG A 483 6.59 1.99 14.24
CA ARG A 483 6.98 1.80 12.83
C ARG A 483 5.97 0.99 12.00
N ASP A 484 5.38 -0.04 12.58
CA ASP A 484 4.46 -0.98 11.92
C ASP A 484 2.97 -0.64 12.16
N GLY A 485 2.65 0.51 12.72
CA GLY A 485 1.30 0.97 13.06
C GLY A 485 0.99 0.89 14.56
N TYR A 486 -0.29 0.80 14.92
CA TYR A 486 -0.77 0.83 16.30
C TYR A 486 -0.89 -0.55 16.96
N SER A 487 -0.74 -1.63 16.19
CA SER A 487 -1.12 -2.98 16.64
C SER A 487 -0.07 -3.72 17.45
N SER A 488 1.15 -3.20 17.59
CA SER A 488 2.29 -3.92 18.19
C SER A 488 1.96 -4.46 19.59
N LYS A 489 1.60 -3.57 20.54
CA LYS A 489 1.31 -3.96 21.94
C LYS A 489 0.18 -4.99 22.02
N VAL A 490 -0.91 -4.80 21.26
CA VAL A 490 -2.06 -5.71 21.26
C VAL A 490 -1.68 -7.07 20.67
N SER A 491 -0.90 -7.06 19.58
CA SER A 491 -0.41 -8.29 18.94
C SER A 491 0.50 -9.10 19.87
N ASP A 492 1.42 -8.42 20.55
CA ASP A 492 2.36 -9.05 21.47
C ASP A 492 1.63 -9.64 22.69
N TRP A 493 0.67 -8.90 23.24
CA TRP A 493 -0.18 -9.41 24.31
C TRP A 493 -1.02 -10.60 23.83
N PHE A 494 -1.80 -10.46 22.78
CA PHE A 494 -2.74 -11.51 22.34
C PHE A 494 -2.02 -12.77 21.91
N ASN A 495 -1.03 -12.67 21.01
CA ASN A 495 -0.32 -13.81 20.45
C ASN A 495 0.74 -14.37 21.42
N GLY A 496 1.46 -13.47 22.10
CA GLY A 496 2.61 -13.83 22.90
C GLY A 496 2.26 -14.29 24.31
N LYS A 497 1.21 -13.70 24.92
CA LYS A 497 0.86 -13.91 26.32
C LYS A 497 -0.50 -14.61 26.45
N TYR A 498 -1.57 -13.97 25.98
CA TYR A 498 -2.94 -14.44 26.20
C TYR A 498 -3.23 -15.82 25.61
N LEU A 499 -3.00 -16.03 24.31
CA LEU A 499 -3.24 -17.35 23.69
C LEU A 499 -2.38 -18.47 24.29
N LYS A 500 -1.19 -18.14 24.82
CA LYS A 500 -0.33 -19.11 25.47
C LYS A 500 -0.90 -19.53 26.83
N SER A 501 -1.35 -18.59 27.65
CA SER A 501 -1.87 -18.89 28.98
C SER A 501 -3.12 -19.76 28.96
N ILE A 502 -3.99 -19.58 27.95
CA ILE A 502 -5.20 -20.39 27.78
C ILE A 502 -4.98 -21.67 26.96
N GLY A 503 -3.72 -22.00 26.60
CA GLY A 503 -3.38 -23.21 25.87
C GLY A 503 -3.85 -23.29 24.42
N VAL A 504 -4.20 -22.14 23.80
CA VAL A 504 -4.69 -22.08 22.39
C VAL A 504 -3.55 -21.72 21.42
N HIS A 505 -2.44 -21.21 21.92
CA HIS A 505 -1.32 -20.81 21.08
C HIS A 505 -0.66 -21.97 20.34
N VAL A 506 -0.64 -21.89 19.01
CA VAL A 506 0.18 -22.75 18.16
C VAL A 506 1.12 -21.85 17.36
N PRO A 507 2.44 -21.95 17.55
CA PRO A 507 3.40 -21.06 16.89
C PRO A 507 3.16 -20.95 15.39
N ARG A 508 3.08 -19.73 14.88
CA ARG A 508 2.86 -19.38 13.46
C ARG A 508 1.51 -19.82 12.88
N LYS A 509 0.69 -20.62 13.59
CA LYS A 509 -0.62 -21.12 13.10
C LYS A 509 -1.80 -20.40 13.75
N LYS A 510 -1.81 -20.30 15.09
CA LYS A 510 -2.89 -19.70 15.87
C LYS A 510 -2.43 -18.34 16.39
N VAL A 511 -2.92 -17.28 15.76
CA VAL A 511 -2.59 -15.88 16.05
C VAL A 511 -3.82 -15.01 15.83
N PHE A 512 -3.79 -13.73 16.17
CA PHE A 512 -4.91 -12.81 15.96
C PHE A 512 -5.52 -12.89 14.54
N HIS A 513 -4.66 -13.01 13.52
CA HIS A 513 -5.12 -13.16 12.14
C HIS A 513 -5.95 -14.42 11.88
N SER A 514 -5.91 -15.40 12.79
CA SER A 514 -6.77 -16.59 12.74
C SER A 514 -8.25 -16.25 12.85
N PHE A 515 -8.63 -15.15 13.52
CA PHE A 515 -10.02 -14.67 13.52
C PHE A 515 -10.53 -14.41 12.09
N ARG A 516 -9.69 -13.84 11.24
CA ARG A 516 -10.05 -13.62 9.83
C ARG A 516 -10.21 -14.92 9.05
N HIS A 517 -9.39 -15.93 9.31
CA HIS A 517 -9.55 -17.26 8.72
C HIS A 517 -10.80 -17.96 9.25
N THR A 518 -11.10 -17.81 10.55
CA THR A 518 -12.34 -18.29 11.17
C THR A 518 -13.56 -17.66 10.51
N MET A 519 -13.56 -16.34 10.36
CA MET A 519 -14.66 -15.60 9.72
C MET A 519 -14.83 -16.04 8.26
N SER A 520 -13.75 -16.15 7.51
CA SER A 520 -13.79 -16.61 6.12
C SER A 520 -14.40 -18.03 6.00
N GLY A 521 -13.94 -18.96 6.84
CA GLY A 521 -14.44 -20.33 6.86
C GLY A 521 -15.90 -20.42 7.31
N LEU A 522 -16.30 -19.66 8.34
CA LEU A 522 -17.66 -19.60 8.83
C LEU A 522 -18.63 -19.11 7.75
N LEU A 523 -18.31 -17.99 7.11
CA LEU A 523 -19.16 -17.39 6.08
C LEU A 523 -19.25 -18.25 4.82
N GLN A 524 -18.15 -18.91 4.42
CA GLN A 524 -18.18 -19.89 3.33
C GLN A 524 -19.08 -21.07 3.66
N LYS A 525 -18.96 -21.63 4.88
CA LYS A 525 -19.79 -22.75 5.36
C LYS A 525 -21.26 -22.36 5.42
N ASN A 526 -21.56 -21.10 5.76
CA ASN A 526 -22.93 -20.58 5.81
C ASN A 526 -23.45 -20.08 4.45
N GLY A 527 -22.77 -20.41 3.34
CA GLY A 527 -23.23 -20.16 1.97
C GLY A 527 -23.23 -18.68 1.56
N VAL A 528 -22.36 -17.86 2.14
CA VAL A 528 -22.17 -16.48 1.69
C VAL A 528 -21.50 -16.46 0.33
N ARG A 529 -22.05 -15.68 -0.61
CA ARG A 529 -21.46 -15.52 -1.96
C ARG A 529 -20.01 -15.05 -1.88
N LYS A 530 -19.16 -15.62 -2.72
CA LYS A 530 -17.71 -15.36 -2.70
C LYS A 530 -17.38 -13.88 -2.84
N GLU A 531 -18.06 -13.17 -3.73
CA GLU A 531 -17.84 -11.75 -4.00
C GLU A 531 -18.17 -10.91 -2.77
N VAL A 532 -19.27 -11.23 -2.06
CA VAL A 532 -19.69 -10.55 -0.84
C VAL A 532 -18.69 -10.80 0.28
N LEU A 533 -18.22 -12.05 0.40
CA LEU A 533 -17.21 -12.45 1.37
C LEU A 533 -15.86 -11.72 1.13
N GLU A 534 -15.40 -11.69 -0.12
CA GLU A 534 -14.17 -11.00 -0.50
C GLU A 534 -14.28 -9.49 -0.24
N GLY A 535 -15.40 -8.87 -0.59
CA GLY A 535 -15.69 -7.46 -0.32
C GLY A 535 -15.74 -7.16 1.18
N PHE A 536 -16.43 -7.98 1.98
CA PHE A 536 -16.50 -7.86 3.43
C PHE A 536 -15.14 -7.95 4.10
N LEU A 537 -14.32 -8.91 3.68
CA LEU A 537 -12.97 -9.09 4.21
C LEU A 537 -11.95 -8.08 3.62
N GLY A 538 -12.24 -7.38 2.52
CA GLY A 538 -11.29 -6.49 1.84
C GLY A 538 -10.14 -7.30 1.21
N HIS A 539 -10.49 -8.31 0.43
CA HIS A 539 -9.58 -8.98 -0.47
C HIS A 539 -9.68 -8.33 -1.86
N SER A 540 -8.55 -8.19 -2.56
CA SER A 540 -8.58 -7.81 -3.96
C SER A 540 -9.28 -8.89 -4.76
N HIS A 541 -10.28 -8.51 -5.55
CA HIS A 541 -10.89 -9.42 -6.51
C HIS A 541 -9.88 -9.72 -7.62
N ARG A 542 -9.79 -10.98 -8.05
CA ARG A 542 -8.94 -11.36 -9.20
C ARG A 542 -9.48 -10.81 -10.53
N SER A 543 -10.71 -10.29 -10.56
CA SER A 543 -11.28 -9.67 -11.73
C SER A 543 -11.21 -8.15 -11.61
N MET A 544 -10.57 -7.49 -12.58
CA MET A 544 -10.42 -6.03 -12.63
C MET A 544 -11.76 -5.27 -12.61
N SER A 545 -12.84 -5.89 -13.08
CA SER A 545 -14.17 -5.27 -13.12
C SER A 545 -14.78 -5.08 -11.73
N LEU A 546 -14.52 -5.98 -10.78
CA LEU A 546 -15.02 -5.88 -9.41
C LEU A 546 -14.15 -5.01 -8.51
N ASP A 547 -12.83 -4.98 -8.74
CA ASP A 547 -11.91 -4.13 -7.96
C ASP A 547 -12.01 -2.62 -8.33
N ARG A 548 -12.35 -2.31 -9.58
CA ARG A 548 -12.35 -0.91 -10.09
C ARG A 548 -13.73 -0.29 -10.22
N TYR A 549 -14.76 -1.09 -10.48
CA TYR A 549 -16.10 -0.61 -10.86
C TYR A 549 -17.22 -1.17 -10.00
N GLY A 550 -16.93 -2.12 -9.10
CA GLY A 550 -17.92 -2.62 -8.16
C GLY A 550 -18.24 -1.55 -7.13
N ASP A 551 -19.47 -1.04 -7.14
CA ASP A 551 -19.98 -0.31 -6.01
C ASP A 551 -19.79 -1.16 -4.75
N ARG A 552 -19.32 -0.54 -3.65
CA ARG A 552 -19.22 -1.22 -2.36
C ARG A 552 -20.60 -1.79 -2.04
N PHE A 553 -20.64 -3.03 -1.57
CA PHE A 553 -21.91 -3.61 -1.11
C PHE A 553 -22.54 -2.69 -0.08
N SER A 554 -23.85 -2.42 -0.26
CA SER A 554 -24.58 -1.57 0.69
C SER A 554 -24.60 -2.24 2.08
N THR A 555 -24.70 -1.41 3.11
CA THR A 555 -24.82 -1.85 4.50
C THR A 555 -25.93 -2.86 4.69
N GLU A 556 -27.06 -2.69 4.01
CA GLU A 556 -28.20 -3.60 4.10
C GLU A 556 -27.90 -4.99 3.51
N VAL A 557 -27.19 -5.04 2.37
CA VAL A 557 -26.73 -6.32 1.76
C VAL A 557 -25.76 -7.03 2.70
N LEU A 558 -24.76 -6.32 3.23
CA LEU A 558 -23.81 -6.91 4.17
C LEU A 558 -24.48 -7.36 5.47
N TRP A 559 -25.44 -6.60 5.96
CA TRP A 559 -26.22 -7.00 7.14
C TRP A 559 -26.98 -8.31 6.88
N LYS A 560 -27.74 -8.38 5.80
CA LYS A 560 -28.58 -9.54 5.47
C LYS A 560 -27.77 -10.78 5.12
N GLU A 561 -26.73 -10.62 4.28
CA GLU A 561 -25.98 -11.76 3.75
C GLU A 561 -24.82 -12.20 4.65
N VAL A 562 -24.28 -11.30 5.47
CA VAL A 562 -23.10 -11.58 6.29
C VAL A 562 -23.43 -11.55 7.78
N ILE A 563 -23.83 -10.40 8.32
CA ILE A 563 -23.92 -10.21 9.77
C ILE A 563 -24.93 -11.18 10.41
N LYS A 564 -26.09 -11.37 9.79
CA LYS A 564 -27.11 -12.33 10.28
C LYS A 564 -26.64 -13.80 10.25
N ARG A 565 -25.58 -14.11 9.53
CA ARG A 565 -25.03 -15.47 9.41
C ARG A 565 -23.81 -15.70 10.30
N ILE A 566 -23.42 -14.68 11.09
CA ILE A 566 -22.35 -14.82 12.07
C ILE A 566 -22.95 -15.26 13.39
N SER A 567 -22.63 -16.47 13.81
CA SER A 567 -22.97 -17.01 15.12
C SER A 567 -21.85 -17.88 15.63
N PHE A 568 -21.56 -17.79 16.91
CA PHE A 568 -20.58 -18.63 17.61
C PHE A 568 -21.29 -19.23 18.82
N GLU A 569 -21.71 -20.48 18.67
CA GLU A 569 -22.38 -21.23 19.70
C GLU A 569 -21.42 -21.54 20.86
N GLY A 570 -21.92 -21.67 22.07
CA GLY A 570 -21.15 -22.05 23.27
C GLY A 570 -20.46 -20.88 23.99
N VAL A 571 -20.50 -19.65 23.47
CA VAL A 571 -19.98 -18.47 24.16
C VAL A 571 -21.11 -17.66 24.80
N LYS A 572 -21.00 -17.45 26.10
CA LYS A 572 -21.95 -16.63 26.87
C LYS A 572 -21.56 -15.15 26.76
N TRP A 573 -21.96 -14.51 25.67
CA TRP A 573 -21.55 -13.13 25.35
C TRP A 573 -21.97 -12.12 26.41
N GLU A 574 -23.08 -12.33 27.09
CA GLU A 574 -23.61 -11.43 28.11
C GLU A 574 -22.73 -11.37 29.35
N ASP A 575 -22.07 -12.48 29.69
CA ASP A 575 -21.15 -12.57 30.81
C ASP A 575 -19.85 -11.78 30.57
N LEU A 576 -19.59 -11.37 29.31
CA LEU A 576 -18.45 -10.51 28.96
C LEU A 576 -18.74 -9.02 29.15
N LYS A 577 -19.97 -8.65 29.51
CA LYS A 577 -20.32 -7.24 29.68
C LYS A 577 -19.57 -6.63 30.88
N ILE A 578 -18.89 -5.51 30.63
CA ILE A 578 -18.14 -4.77 31.65
C ILE A 578 -18.70 -3.35 31.81
N ASP A 579 -18.51 -2.76 32.97
CA ASP A 579 -18.67 -1.31 33.16
C ASP A 579 -17.39 -0.59 32.76
N TRP A 580 -17.23 -0.36 31.45
CA TRP A 580 -16.07 0.29 30.88
C TRP A 580 -15.92 1.77 31.30
N ARG A 581 -17.00 2.43 31.77
CA ARG A 581 -16.97 3.81 32.24
C ARG A 581 -16.07 3.96 33.47
N GLN A 582 -16.14 3.03 34.40
CA GLN A 582 -15.23 2.99 35.56
C GLN A 582 -13.76 2.80 35.18
N ARG A 583 -13.51 2.34 33.95
CA ARG A 583 -12.18 2.07 33.41
C ARG A 583 -11.58 3.27 32.67
N ILE A 584 -12.43 4.13 32.07
CA ILE A 584 -11.98 5.37 31.40
C ILE A 584 -11.61 6.43 32.43
N HIS A 585 -12.39 6.59 33.51
CA HIS A 585 -12.20 7.66 34.50
C HIS A 585 -10.79 7.74 35.11
N PRO A 586 -10.15 6.65 35.52
CA PRO A 586 -8.78 6.69 36.05
C PRO A 586 -7.72 7.08 35.00
N LEU A 587 -7.95 6.76 33.74
CA LEU A 587 -7.03 7.09 32.65
C LEU A 587 -7.07 8.59 32.31
N LEU A 588 -8.23 9.21 32.41
CA LEU A 588 -8.38 10.67 32.20
C LEU A 588 -7.75 11.48 33.34
N SER A 589 -7.79 10.95 34.57
CA SER A 589 -7.17 11.60 35.73
C SER A 589 -5.64 11.58 35.66
N SER A 590 -5.03 10.58 35.02
CA SER A 590 -3.59 10.51 34.82
C SER A 590 -3.09 11.44 33.71
N GLU A 591 -3.90 11.72 32.67
CA GLU A 591 -3.53 12.70 31.62
C GLU A 591 -3.49 14.14 32.14
N LEU A 592 -4.33 14.50 33.12
CA LEU A 592 -4.32 15.84 33.72
C LEU A 592 -3.09 16.12 34.60
N ILE A 593 -2.36 15.07 34.96
CA ILE A 593 -1.12 15.17 35.75
C ILE A 593 0.12 15.20 34.85
N ASP A 594 0.05 14.64 33.64
CA ASP A 594 1.22 14.46 32.75
C ASP A 594 1.47 15.61 31.76
N ASP A 595 0.57 16.57 31.60
CA ASP A 595 0.83 17.78 30.80
C ASP A 595 1.86 18.74 31.42
N SER A 596 2.38 18.43 32.63
CA SER A 596 3.41 19.23 33.32
C SER A 596 4.78 18.56 33.43
N GLU A 597 4.94 17.27 33.15
CA GLU A 597 6.27 16.60 33.22
C GLU A 597 6.39 15.43 32.22
N ASN A 598 7.17 15.70 31.16
CA ASN A 598 7.95 14.77 30.35
C ASN A 598 7.28 13.66 29.53
N SER A 599 7.37 13.87 28.24
CA SER A 599 7.43 12.92 27.13
C SER A 599 8.46 11.79 27.30
N ASN A 600 8.28 10.81 28.14
CA ASN A 600 9.02 9.53 28.14
C ASN A 600 8.64 8.61 29.31
N GLN A 601 7.36 8.43 29.57
CA GLN A 601 6.95 7.25 30.32
C GLN A 601 6.33 6.26 29.35
N ASP A 602 7.18 5.42 28.76
CA ASP A 602 6.75 4.08 28.34
C ASP A 602 6.04 3.47 29.54
N PHE A 603 4.82 2.97 29.35
CA PHE A 603 4.14 2.16 30.36
C PHE A 603 5.14 1.08 30.77
N ASP A 604 5.75 1.24 31.94
CA ASP A 604 6.73 0.32 32.50
C ASP A 604 6.08 -1.07 32.59
N GLU A 605 6.23 -1.85 31.51
CA GLU A 605 6.11 -3.28 31.62
C GLU A 605 7.32 -3.74 32.44
N PRO A 606 7.14 -4.47 33.53
CA PRO A 606 8.27 -5.01 34.26
C PRO A 606 9.13 -5.81 33.27
N PRO A 607 10.47 -5.71 33.38
CA PRO A 607 11.37 -6.40 32.48
C PRO A 607 11.07 -7.90 32.51
N PHE A 608 10.85 -8.49 31.33
CA PHE A 608 10.72 -9.93 31.21
C PHE A 608 12.05 -10.57 31.58
N PRO A 609 12.04 -11.66 32.38
CA PRO A 609 13.23 -12.47 32.51
C PRO A 609 13.62 -12.98 31.12
N GLU A 610 14.89 -12.76 30.73
CA GLU A 610 15.47 -13.26 29.49
C GLU A 610 15.44 -14.79 29.52
N GLY A 611 14.57 -15.42 28.72
CA GLY A 611 14.59 -16.88 28.61
C GLY A 611 13.28 -17.60 28.31
N PHE A 612 12.29 -16.98 27.67
CA PHE A 612 11.11 -17.69 27.14
C PHE A 612 10.92 -17.46 25.66
#